data_7cc31baa8bb8e00624baa926299e8524
#
_entry.id   7cc31baa8bb8e00624baa926299e8524
#
_cell.length_a   1.000
_cell.length_b   1.000
_cell.length_c   1.000
_cell.angle_alpha   90.00
_cell.angle_beta   90.00
_cell.angle_gamma   90.00
#
_symmetry.space_group_name_H-M   'P 1'
#
loop_
_entity.id
_entity.type
_entity.pdbx_description
1 polymer ?
#
loop_
_entity_poly.entity_id
_entity_poly.type
_entity_poly.pdbx_seq_one_letter_code
_entity_poly.pdbx_strand_id
1 'polypeptide(L)'
;MSVYGHDFDLARRLHVWLDPIGVMVREINGWQQRGRTYAIFDPYGSVNHHTAGPQGSVAPSLGICINGRSDLPGPLCNVHQQRDDVVNVVAAGVSNHAGPGGWQGLRGNQSVFGLEVEHCGTEVEEFSQRRWETSCRVHAAFLSGLSNPNPALTSQHFEWGAIQGKIDFVARRLYGGADGFRNRVAELLRTGPGGTAPVPAPVQRPKDEDMALCIRGDKTGEWWVTNWQTKRYIPNIEEHNNVAWHTRANGGIYATAADGGPIVLPQAIVDDLPVVKP
;
A
#
# COMPACT_ATOMS: atom_id res chain seq x y z
N MET A 1 22.99 -12.54 -27.48
CA MET A 1 21.73 -11.80 -27.29
C MET A 1 21.32 -11.99 -25.83
N SER A 2 21.13 -10.90 -25.10
CA SER A 2 20.69 -11.01 -23.72
C SER A 2 19.28 -11.63 -23.72
N VAL A 3 19.06 -12.65 -22.88
CA VAL A 3 17.74 -13.29 -22.68
C VAL A 3 16.74 -12.30 -22.05
N TYR A 4 17.23 -11.17 -21.58
CA TYR A 4 16.52 -10.13 -20.87
C TYR A 4 16.49 -8.87 -21.76
N GLY A 5 15.41 -8.68 -22.48
CA GLY A 5 15.22 -7.46 -23.26
C GLY A 5 15.24 -6.25 -22.33
N HIS A 6 16.13 -5.33 -22.52
CA HIS A 6 16.10 -3.91 -22.23
C HIS A 6 16.56 -3.35 -20.89
N ASP A 7 16.75 -4.05 -19.73
CA ASP A 7 17.02 -3.25 -18.56
C ASP A 7 18.16 -3.66 -17.63
N PHE A 8 19.38 -3.59 -18.12
CA PHE A 8 20.59 -3.59 -17.27
C PHE A 8 20.73 -2.31 -16.39
N ASP A 9 19.86 -1.33 -16.59
CA ASP A 9 19.89 -0.04 -15.89
C ASP A 9 18.91 0.05 -14.70
N LEU A 10 18.19 -1.02 -14.36
CA LEU A 10 17.17 -0.97 -13.29
C LEU A 10 17.75 -0.48 -11.95
N ALA A 11 18.88 -1.01 -11.53
CA ALA A 11 19.51 -0.60 -10.27
C ALA A 11 19.89 0.88 -10.30
N ARG A 12 20.51 1.35 -11.38
CA ARG A 12 20.87 2.78 -11.53
C ARG A 12 19.64 3.67 -11.49
N ARG A 13 18.54 3.29 -12.16
CA ARG A 13 17.29 4.06 -12.10
C ARG A 13 16.71 4.10 -10.70
N LEU A 14 16.72 2.98 -9.99
CA LEU A 14 16.28 2.94 -8.59
C LEU A 14 17.11 3.90 -7.73
N HIS A 15 18.44 3.91 -7.87
CA HIS A 15 19.28 4.90 -7.19
C HIS A 15 18.89 6.33 -7.53
N VAL A 16 18.73 6.66 -8.81
CA VAL A 16 18.32 8.01 -9.26
C VAL A 16 17.01 8.46 -8.61
N TRP A 17 16.03 7.53 -8.45
CA TRP A 17 14.70 7.86 -7.92
C TRP A 17 14.60 7.83 -6.39
N LEU A 18 15.49 7.11 -5.71
CA LEU A 18 15.40 6.82 -4.27
C LEU A 18 16.45 7.56 -3.43
N ASP A 19 17.65 7.78 -3.95
CA ASP A 19 18.70 8.53 -3.25
C ASP A 19 18.25 9.94 -2.81
N PRO A 20 17.48 10.72 -3.61
CA PRO A 20 17.01 12.04 -3.18
C PRO A 20 16.14 12.03 -1.92
N ILE A 21 15.54 10.91 -1.56
CA ILE A 21 14.74 10.76 -0.33
C ILE A 21 15.45 9.90 0.74
N GLY A 22 16.74 9.61 0.55
CA GLY A 22 17.54 8.85 1.49
C GLY A 22 17.10 7.39 1.66
N VAL A 23 16.57 6.76 0.61
CA VAL A 23 16.23 5.33 0.59
C VAL A 23 17.39 4.54 0.02
N MET A 24 17.86 3.55 0.78
CA MET A 24 18.96 2.69 0.37
C MET A 24 18.50 1.68 -0.68
N VAL A 25 19.23 1.60 -1.78
CA VAL A 25 19.07 0.55 -2.80
C VAL A 25 20.16 -0.51 -2.62
N ARG A 26 19.79 -1.77 -2.60
CA ARG A 26 20.69 -2.92 -2.46
C ARG A 26 20.53 -3.86 -3.64
N GLU A 27 21.60 -4.15 -4.34
CA GLU A 27 21.63 -5.14 -5.41
C GLU A 27 21.83 -6.53 -4.84
N ILE A 28 20.89 -7.43 -5.06
CA ILE A 28 21.01 -8.83 -4.65
C ILE A 28 21.90 -9.56 -5.63
N ASN A 29 22.94 -10.22 -5.14
CA ASN A 29 23.90 -10.92 -5.98
C ASN A 29 23.22 -11.78 -7.07
N GLY A 30 23.64 -11.62 -8.31
CA GLY A 30 23.10 -12.31 -9.49
C GLY A 30 21.76 -11.75 -10.02
N TRP A 31 21.30 -10.57 -9.57
CA TRP A 31 20.05 -9.99 -10.03
C TRP A 31 19.99 -9.74 -11.55
N GLN A 32 21.12 -9.36 -12.17
CA GLN A 32 21.21 -9.08 -13.61
C GLN A 32 20.95 -10.31 -14.49
N GLN A 33 21.24 -11.51 -13.98
CA GLN A 33 21.02 -12.78 -14.68
C GLN A 33 19.77 -13.51 -14.17
N ARG A 34 19.13 -13.00 -13.12
CA ARG A 34 17.95 -13.64 -12.54
C ARG A 34 16.69 -13.28 -13.31
N GLY A 35 15.93 -14.31 -13.68
CA GLY A 35 14.66 -14.20 -14.38
C GLY A 35 14.20 -15.58 -14.88
N ARG A 36 12.95 -15.68 -15.24
CA ARG A 36 12.35 -16.87 -15.88
C ARG A 36 12.65 -16.84 -17.38
N THR A 37 12.86 -17.99 -17.97
CA THR A 37 13.27 -18.14 -19.38
C THR A 37 12.12 -18.56 -20.31
N TYR A 38 10.89 -18.63 -19.81
CA TYR A 38 9.72 -19.02 -20.60
C TYR A 38 9.22 -17.93 -21.55
N ALA A 39 9.65 -16.68 -21.35
CA ALA A 39 9.30 -15.55 -22.21
C ALA A 39 10.43 -14.51 -22.23
N ILE A 40 10.45 -13.68 -23.26
CA ILE A 40 11.27 -12.45 -23.29
C ILE A 40 10.61 -11.42 -22.37
N PHE A 41 11.40 -10.77 -21.52
CA PHE A 41 10.93 -9.71 -20.66
C PHE A 41 10.86 -8.40 -21.45
N ASP A 42 9.65 -7.94 -21.72
CA ASP A 42 9.35 -6.73 -22.48
C ASP A 42 8.22 -5.97 -21.75
N PRO A 43 8.55 -5.29 -20.64
CA PRO A 43 7.56 -4.65 -19.80
C PRO A 43 7.05 -3.33 -20.40
N TYR A 44 5.76 -3.08 -20.24
CA TYR A 44 5.05 -1.85 -20.59
C TYR A 44 4.42 -1.16 -19.38
N GLY A 45 4.34 -1.86 -18.26
CA GLY A 45 3.73 -1.38 -17.03
C GLY A 45 4.31 -2.05 -15.80
N SER A 46 3.60 -1.94 -14.69
CA SER A 46 4.05 -2.48 -13.41
C SER A 46 2.89 -2.90 -12.50
N VAL A 47 3.15 -3.84 -11.60
CA VAL A 47 2.19 -4.31 -10.60
C VAL A 47 2.79 -4.18 -9.21
N ASN A 48 1.98 -3.64 -8.29
CA ASN A 48 2.34 -3.46 -6.90
C ASN A 48 1.69 -4.54 -6.04
N HIS A 49 2.49 -5.19 -5.18
CA HIS A 49 2.08 -6.28 -4.32
C HIS A 49 2.46 -6.01 -2.86
N HIS A 50 1.88 -6.78 -1.94
CA HIS A 50 2.45 -6.99 -0.62
C HIS A 50 2.69 -8.48 -0.36
N THR A 51 3.76 -8.79 0.36
CA THR A 51 4.25 -10.15 0.55
C THR A 51 3.35 -11.05 1.41
N ALA A 52 2.45 -10.48 2.21
CA ALA A 52 1.70 -11.17 3.27
C ALA A 52 2.63 -11.94 4.26
N GLY A 53 3.88 -11.46 4.40
CA GLY A 53 4.89 -12.07 5.25
C GLY A 53 4.69 -11.82 6.74
N PRO A 54 5.25 -12.68 7.62
CA PRO A 54 5.09 -12.54 9.06
C PRO A 54 5.71 -11.23 9.57
N GLN A 55 5.17 -10.70 10.66
CA GLN A 55 5.74 -9.58 11.40
C GLN A 55 7.02 -9.98 12.15
N GLY A 56 7.74 -9.01 12.70
CA GLY A 56 8.89 -9.22 13.59
C GLY A 56 10.27 -9.21 12.91
N SER A 57 10.31 -9.11 11.56
CA SER A 57 11.54 -8.93 10.80
C SER A 57 11.34 -7.89 9.71
N VAL A 58 12.41 -7.23 9.29
CA VAL A 58 12.34 -6.20 8.24
C VAL A 58 12.11 -6.77 6.84
N ALA A 59 12.59 -7.99 6.57
CA ALA A 59 12.53 -8.62 5.25
C ALA A 59 12.32 -10.15 5.32
N PRO A 60 11.27 -10.64 5.99
CA PRO A 60 11.07 -12.09 6.16
C PRO A 60 10.80 -12.81 4.84
N SER A 61 10.28 -12.12 3.82
CA SER A 61 9.91 -12.71 2.53
C SER A 61 11.00 -12.59 1.46
N LEU A 62 12.10 -11.88 1.72
CA LEU A 62 13.14 -11.63 0.69
C LEU A 62 13.69 -12.94 0.10
N GLY A 63 13.96 -13.95 0.94
CA GLY A 63 14.44 -15.25 0.48
C GLY A 63 13.44 -15.96 -0.46
N ILE A 64 12.15 -15.82 -0.18
CA ILE A 64 11.06 -16.34 -1.02
C ILE A 64 10.97 -15.55 -2.32
N CYS A 65 11.09 -14.23 -2.27
CA CYS A 65 11.11 -13.38 -3.46
C CYS A 65 12.25 -13.74 -4.41
N ILE A 66 13.40 -14.13 -3.89
CA ILE A 66 14.57 -14.54 -4.68
C ILE A 66 14.40 -15.94 -5.24
N ASN A 67 14.06 -16.91 -4.40
CA ASN A 67 14.17 -18.34 -4.73
C ASN A 67 12.84 -18.99 -5.13
N GLY A 68 11.71 -18.34 -4.78
CA GLY A 68 10.39 -18.91 -4.96
C GLY A 68 9.94 -19.80 -3.81
N ARG A 69 8.87 -20.52 -4.05
CA ARG A 69 8.24 -21.52 -3.16
C ARG A 69 8.22 -22.87 -3.86
N SER A 70 7.88 -23.92 -3.14
CA SER A 70 7.76 -25.28 -3.70
C SER A 70 6.77 -25.39 -4.86
N ASP A 71 5.71 -24.56 -4.84
CA ASP A 71 4.65 -24.49 -5.85
C ASP A 71 4.85 -23.39 -6.90
N LEU A 72 5.78 -22.45 -6.68
CA LEU A 72 6.02 -21.31 -7.58
C LEU A 72 7.50 -20.95 -7.62
N PRO A 73 8.21 -21.33 -8.72
CA PRO A 73 9.63 -21.04 -8.84
C PRO A 73 9.93 -19.53 -8.90
N GLY A 74 10.99 -19.10 -8.20
CA GLY A 74 11.45 -17.69 -8.23
C GLY A 74 12.16 -17.31 -9.53
N PRO A 75 12.47 -16.01 -9.70
CA PRO A 75 12.15 -14.91 -8.77
C PRO A 75 10.65 -14.59 -8.73
N LEU A 76 10.17 -14.06 -7.59
CA LEU A 76 8.77 -13.67 -7.42
C LEU A 76 8.53 -12.15 -7.47
N CYS A 77 9.56 -11.37 -7.76
CA CYS A 77 9.46 -9.92 -8.04
C CYS A 77 10.73 -9.44 -8.76
N ASN A 78 10.66 -8.25 -9.34
CA ASN A 78 11.84 -7.54 -9.85
C ASN A 78 12.51 -6.74 -8.73
N VAL A 79 11.71 -6.15 -7.86
CA VAL A 79 12.15 -5.33 -6.74
C VAL A 79 11.38 -5.72 -5.49
N HIS A 80 12.07 -5.70 -4.34
CA HIS A 80 11.51 -5.98 -3.03
C HIS A 80 11.79 -4.81 -2.09
N GLN A 81 10.76 -4.24 -1.47
CA GLN A 81 10.85 -3.17 -0.48
C GLN A 81 10.69 -3.74 0.92
N GLN A 82 11.67 -3.52 1.77
CA GLN A 82 11.66 -3.94 3.17
C GLN A 82 10.77 -3.03 4.04
N ARG A 83 10.49 -3.46 5.27
CA ARG A 83 9.76 -2.67 6.27
C ARG A 83 10.49 -1.40 6.72
N ASP A 84 11.81 -1.40 6.69
CA ASP A 84 12.69 -0.26 6.97
C ASP A 84 13.02 0.60 5.75
N ASP A 85 12.25 0.43 4.67
CA ASP A 85 12.36 1.11 3.39
C ASP A 85 13.62 0.79 2.56
N VAL A 86 14.47 -0.15 2.96
CA VAL A 86 15.52 -0.63 2.06
C VAL A 86 14.89 -1.32 0.84
N VAL A 87 15.34 -0.93 -0.34
CA VAL A 87 14.84 -1.46 -1.62
C VAL A 87 15.87 -2.42 -2.21
N ASN A 88 15.49 -3.67 -2.41
CA ASN A 88 16.35 -4.72 -2.96
C ASN A 88 16.03 -4.93 -4.44
N VAL A 89 17.04 -4.84 -5.30
CA VAL A 89 16.95 -5.25 -6.71
C VAL A 89 17.09 -6.76 -6.77
N VAL A 90 16.03 -7.46 -7.13
CA VAL A 90 15.96 -8.92 -7.07
C VAL A 90 16.23 -9.57 -8.43
N ALA A 91 15.62 -9.06 -9.50
CA ALA A 91 15.71 -9.67 -10.83
C ALA A 91 15.56 -8.66 -11.97
N ALA A 92 16.41 -8.76 -12.99
CA ALA A 92 16.30 -7.98 -14.22
C ALA A 92 15.32 -8.59 -15.23
N GLY A 93 15.03 -9.89 -15.11
CA GLY A 93 14.19 -10.63 -16.06
C GLY A 93 12.78 -10.88 -15.56
N VAL A 94 12.03 -11.71 -16.29
CA VAL A 94 10.67 -12.12 -15.94
C VAL A 94 10.62 -12.71 -14.53
N SER A 95 9.70 -12.22 -13.72
CA SER A 95 9.46 -12.69 -12.34
C SER A 95 8.04 -13.22 -12.22
N ASN A 96 7.82 -14.27 -11.42
CA ASN A 96 6.50 -14.88 -11.23
C ASN A 96 5.72 -14.16 -10.13
N HIS A 97 5.08 -13.03 -10.45
CA HIS A 97 4.37 -12.21 -9.47
C HIS A 97 2.91 -11.92 -9.82
N ALA A 98 2.63 -11.58 -11.09
CA ALA A 98 1.32 -11.06 -11.47
C ALA A 98 0.23 -12.14 -11.55
N GLY A 99 0.61 -13.40 -11.83
CA GLY A 99 -0.33 -14.50 -12.00
C GLY A 99 -1.29 -14.31 -13.18
N PRO A 100 -2.34 -15.13 -13.27
CA PRO A 100 -3.42 -14.93 -14.24
C PRO A 100 -4.17 -13.64 -13.96
N GLY A 101 -4.53 -12.91 -15.03
CA GLY A 101 -5.20 -11.61 -14.95
C GLY A 101 -4.72 -10.67 -16.01
N GLY A 102 -4.88 -9.37 -15.77
CA GLY A 102 -4.41 -8.33 -16.65
C GLY A 102 -4.92 -6.95 -16.27
N TRP A 103 -4.28 -5.94 -16.85
CA TRP A 103 -4.64 -4.54 -16.63
C TRP A 103 -4.43 -3.74 -17.91
N GLN A 104 -5.45 -2.98 -18.36
CA GLN A 104 -5.36 -2.09 -19.52
C GLN A 104 -4.76 -2.76 -20.78
N GLY A 105 -5.11 -4.02 -21.03
CA GLY A 105 -4.59 -4.80 -22.15
C GLY A 105 -3.29 -5.55 -21.87
N LEU A 106 -2.57 -5.26 -20.81
CA LEU A 106 -1.37 -6.01 -20.39
C LEU A 106 -1.77 -7.37 -19.81
N ARG A 107 -0.97 -8.39 -20.10
CA ARG A 107 -1.17 -9.76 -19.60
C ARG A 107 0.17 -10.46 -19.41
N GLY A 108 0.24 -11.30 -18.34
CA GLY A 108 1.41 -12.13 -18.05
C GLY A 108 2.60 -11.36 -17.47
N ASN A 109 3.43 -12.07 -16.74
CA ASN A 109 4.58 -11.52 -16.02
C ASN A 109 5.62 -10.83 -16.93
N GLN A 110 5.71 -11.24 -18.19
CA GLN A 110 6.68 -10.68 -19.13
C GLN A 110 6.37 -9.24 -19.55
N SER A 111 5.14 -8.77 -19.35
CA SER A 111 4.69 -7.45 -19.77
C SER A 111 4.73 -6.39 -18.66
N VAL A 112 5.10 -6.78 -17.44
CA VAL A 112 5.05 -5.89 -16.27
C VAL A 112 6.20 -6.13 -15.30
N PHE A 113 6.71 -5.03 -14.72
CA PHE A 113 7.57 -5.11 -13.54
C PHE A 113 6.75 -5.44 -12.30
N GLY A 114 7.35 -6.17 -11.35
CA GLY A 114 6.75 -6.48 -10.05
C GLY A 114 7.51 -5.86 -8.89
N LEU A 115 6.79 -5.12 -8.04
CA LEU A 115 7.25 -4.69 -6.72
C LEU A 115 6.54 -5.51 -5.65
N GLU A 116 7.30 -6.17 -4.77
CA GLU A 116 6.80 -6.78 -3.54
C GLU A 116 7.18 -5.94 -2.33
N VAL A 117 6.20 -5.47 -1.58
CA VAL A 117 6.42 -4.67 -0.37
C VAL A 117 6.18 -5.54 0.86
N GLU A 118 7.15 -5.59 1.78
CA GLU A 118 6.97 -6.32 3.04
C GLU A 118 5.82 -5.74 3.85
N HIS A 119 4.79 -6.54 4.00
CA HIS A 119 3.63 -6.23 4.83
C HIS A 119 2.86 -7.51 5.14
N CYS A 120 2.27 -7.62 6.33
CA CYS A 120 1.52 -8.82 6.70
C CYS A 120 0.15 -8.96 6.01
N GLY A 121 -0.27 -7.94 5.26
CA GLY A 121 -1.53 -7.96 4.51
C GLY A 121 -2.77 -7.61 5.34
N THR A 122 -2.60 -7.28 6.61
CA THR A 122 -3.70 -6.94 7.53
C THR A 122 -3.57 -5.52 8.07
N GLU A 123 -4.65 -4.97 8.61
CA GLU A 123 -4.69 -3.62 9.18
C GLU A 123 -3.90 -3.47 10.50
N VAL A 124 -3.43 -4.56 11.08
CA VAL A 124 -2.61 -4.53 12.31
C VAL A 124 -1.18 -4.04 12.08
N GLU A 125 -0.72 -4.03 10.82
CA GLU A 125 0.57 -3.44 10.45
C GLU A 125 0.34 -2.09 9.77
N GLU A 126 0.97 -1.04 10.30
CA GLU A 126 0.91 0.28 9.70
C GLU A 126 1.63 0.31 8.35
N PHE A 127 1.00 0.94 7.36
CA PHE A 127 1.63 1.28 6.09
C PHE A 127 1.89 2.78 6.03
N SER A 128 3.11 3.18 6.38
CA SER A 128 3.47 4.59 6.51
C SER A 128 3.49 5.30 5.14
N GLN A 129 3.29 6.62 5.17
CA GLN A 129 3.37 7.45 3.98
C GLN A 129 4.76 7.40 3.34
N ARG A 130 5.84 7.29 4.12
CA ARG A 130 7.19 7.12 3.61
C ARG A 130 7.30 5.83 2.78
N ARG A 131 6.78 4.71 3.28
CA ARG A 131 6.77 3.42 2.55
C ARG A 131 5.95 3.52 1.26
N TRP A 132 4.81 4.20 1.31
CA TRP A 132 3.99 4.46 0.13
C TRP A 132 4.72 5.33 -0.90
N GLU A 133 5.36 6.42 -0.49
CA GLU A 133 6.16 7.28 -1.36
C GLU A 133 7.33 6.50 -2.00
N THR A 134 8.01 5.67 -1.21
CA THR A 134 9.06 4.77 -1.71
C THR A 134 8.52 3.85 -2.81
N SER A 135 7.36 3.21 -2.58
CA SER A 135 6.70 2.38 -3.60
C SER A 135 6.38 3.18 -4.87
N CYS A 136 5.81 4.38 -4.75
CA CYS A 136 5.53 5.25 -5.90
C CYS A 136 6.79 5.58 -6.70
N ARG A 137 7.92 5.85 -6.04
CA ARG A 137 9.21 6.12 -6.70
C ARG A 137 9.81 4.89 -7.35
N VAL A 138 9.64 3.71 -6.78
CA VAL A 138 10.04 2.45 -7.44
C VAL A 138 9.26 2.27 -8.74
N HIS A 139 7.95 2.53 -8.74
CA HIS A 139 7.15 2.46 -9.97
C HIS A 139 7.52 3.56 -10.98
N ALA A 140 7.85 4.76 -10.52
CA ALA A 140 8.39 5.81 -11.39
C ALA A 140 9.74 5.39 -12.00
N ALA A 141 10.62 4.74 -11.23
CA ALA A 141 11.88 4.17 -11.73
C ALA A 141 11.62 3.09 -12.81
N PHE A 142 10.65 2.21 -12.60
CA PHE A 142 10.27 1.22 -13.61
C PHE A 142 9.85 1.89 -14.92
N LEU A 143 8.88 2.78 -14.83
CA LEU A 143 8.29 3.40 -16.01
C LEU A 143 9.26 4.36 -16.72
N SER A 144 10.14 5.06 -16.01
CA SER A 144 11.11 5.99 -16.60
C SER A 144 12.10 5.32 -17.57
N GLY A 145 12.26 4.00 -17.50
CA GLY A 145 13.09 3.23 -18.43
C GLY A 145 12.36 2.77 -19.69
N LEU A 146 11.05 2.97 -19.74
CA LEU A 146 10.24 2.55 -20.90
C LEU A 146 10.27 3.62 -21.98
N SER A 147 10.13 3.19 -23.23
CA SER A 147 10.04 4.10 -24.38
C SER A 147 8.80 5.00 -24.36
N ASN A 148 7.75 4.56 -23.67
CA ASN A 148 6.50 5.30 -23.49
C ASN A 148 5.99 5.16 -22.04
N PRO A 149 6.54 5.93 -21.10
CA PRO A 149 6.11 5.90 -19.71
C PRO A 149 4.63 6.26 -19.56
N ASN A 150 3.81 5.32 -19.11
CA ASN A 150 2.38 5.54 -18.92
C ASN A 150 1.94 5.12 -17.51
N PRO A 151 1.70 6.07 -16.60
CA PRO A 151 1.27 5.77 -15.22
C PRO A 151 -0.04 4.99 -15.13
N ALA A 152 -0.93 5.10 -16.14
CA ALA A 152 -2.17 4.32 -16.20
C ALA A 152 -1.91 2.80 -16.29
N LEU A 153 -0.72 2.40 -16.74
CA LEU A 153 -0.28 1.00 -16.82
C LEU A 153 0.36 0.48 -15.51
N THR A 154 0.27 1.26 -14.44
CA THR A 154 0.58 0.81 -13.08
C THR A 154 -0.69 0.30 -12.41
N SER A 155 -0.70 -0.98 -12.02
CA SER A 155 -1.82 -1.60 -11.32
C SER A 155 -1.44 -2.02 -9.90
N GLN A 156 -2.45 -2.11 -9.05
CA GLN A 156 -2.36 -2.88 -7.82
C GLN A 156 -2.76 -4.33 -8.13
N HIS A 157 -2.25 -5.31 -7.37
CA HIS A 157 -2.54 -6.71 -7.69
C HIS A 157 -4.04 -7.05 -7.60
N PHE A 158 -4.82 -6.39 -6.74
CA PHE A 158 -6.27 -6.57 -6.69
C PHE A 158 -7.00 -6.10 -7.97
N GLU A 159 -6.41 -5.16 -8.72
CA GLU A 159 -6.95 -4.73 -10.03
C GLU A 159 -6.55 -5.74 -11.12
N TRP A 160 -5.29 -6.17 -11.12
CA TRP A 160 -4.75 -7.16 -12.04
C TRP A 160 -5.42 -8.52 -11.90
N GLY A 161 -5.50 -9.02 -10.66
CA GLY A 161 -6.02 -10.34 -10.30
C GLY A 161 -7.46 -10.33 -9.79
N ALA A 162 -8.29 -9.35 -10.20
CA ALA A 162 -9.66 -9.19 -9.72
C ALA A 162 -10.51 -10.47 -9.85
N ILE A 163 -10.35 -11.21 -10.95
CA ILE A 163 -11.06 -12.49 -11.20
C ILE A 163 -10.65 -13.56 -10.19
N GLN A 164 -9.47 -13.46 -9.59
CA GLN A 164 -8.93 -14.41 -8.61
C GLN A 164 -9.19 -13.98 -7.16
N GLY A 165 -9.89 -12.88 -6.94
CA GLY A 165 -10.15 -12.35 -5.60
C GLY A 165 -8.89 -11.84 -4.89
N LYS A 166 -7.87 -11.38 -5.64
CA LYS A 166 -6.69 -10.75 -5.05
C LYS A 166 -7.06 -9.52 -4.25
N ILE A 167 -6.43 -9.33 -3.09
CA ILE A 167 -6.72 -8.23 -2.15
C ILE A 167 -5.56 -7.25 -1.99
N ASP A 168 -4.37 -7.65 -2.39
CA ASP A 168 -3.18 -6.81 -2.35
C ASP A 168 -3.17 -5.79 -3.51
N PHE A 169 -2.85 -4.61 -3.28
CA PHE A 169 -1.93 -4.08 -2.30
C PHE A 169 -2.66 -3.51 -1.06
N VAL A 170 -2.04 -3.60 0.12
CA VAL A 170 -2.62 -3.22 1.41
C VAL A 170 -3.11 -1.77 1.47
N ALA A 171 -2.41 -0.84 0.84
CA ALA A 171 -2.76 0.58 0.85
C ALA A 171 -3.92 0.94 -0.10
N ARG A 172 -4.73 -0.02 -0.55
CA ARG A 172 -5.85 0.21 -1.48
C ARG A 172 -6.89 1.24 -1.00
N ARG A 173 -6.92 1.54 0.30
CA ARG A 173 -7.81 2.54 0.92
C ARG A 173 -7.06 3.74 1.49
N LEU A 174 -5.72 3.75 1.42
CA LEU A 174 -4.88 4.82 1.94
C LEU A 174 -4.40 5.71 0.79
N TYR A 175 -4.07 6.95 1.09
CA TYR A 175 -3.43 7.89 0.16
C TYR A 175 -4.14 8.04 -1.20
N GLY A 176 -5.48 7.97 -1.21
CA GLY A 176 -6.29 8.05 -2.43
C GLY A 176 -6.40 6.72 -3.20
N GLY A 177 -5.97 5.61 -2.61
CA GLY A 177 -6.10 4.27 -3.21
C GLY A 177 -5.25 4.09 -4.46
N ALA A 178 -5.73 3.25 -5.39
CA ALA A 178 -5.01 2.96 -6.63
C ALA A 178 -4.88 4.20 -7.54
N ASP A 179 -5.88 5.07 -7.58
CA ASP A 179 -5.83 6.31 -8.36
C ASP A 179 -4.85 7.31 -7.74
N GLY A 180 -4.85 7.47 -6.41
CA GLY A 180 -3.86 8.28 -5.70
C GLY A 180 -2.44 7.81 -5.98
N PHE A 181 -2.23 6.50 -6.03
CA PHE A 181 -0.94 5.90 -6.38
C PHE A 181 -0.51 6.26 -7.81
N ARG A 182 -1.38 6.05 -8.81
CA ARG A 182 -1.12 6.40 -10.22
C ARG A 182 -0.88 7.90 -10.40
N ASN A 183 -1.68 8.74 -9.74
CA ASN A 183 -1.51 10.20 -9.77
C ASN A 183 -0.14 10.61 -9.22
N ARG A 184 0.33 9.99 -8.13
CA ARG A 184 1.65 10.27 -7.58
C ARG A 184 2.76 9.81 -8.51
N VAL A 185 2.66 8.63 -9.10
CA VAL A 185 3.61 8.15 -10.11
C VAL A 185 3.66 9.09 -11.32
N ALA A 186 2.50 9.56 -11.80
CA ALA A 186 2.42 10.53 -12.90
C ALA A 186 3.11 11.86 -12.55
N GLU A 187 2.88 12.36 -11.33
CA GLU A 187 3.53 13.58 -10.85
C GLU A 187 5.05 13.41 -10.77
N LEU A 188 5.52 12.30 -10.21
CA LEU A 188 6.95 11.98 -10.13
C LEU A 188 7.60 11.95 -11.53
N LEU A 189 6.99 11.27 -12.49
CA LEU A 189 7.50 11.22 -13.86
C LEU A 189 7.56 12.62 -14.51
N ARG A 190 6.61 13.50 -14.19
CA ARG A 190 6.57 14.88 -14.69
C ARG A 190 7.63 15.78 -14.03
N THR A 191 7.85 15.64 -12.72
CA THR A 191 8.76 16.50 -11.93
C THR A 191 10.18 15.95 -11.86
N GLY A 192 10.38 14.69 -12.16
CA GLY A 192 11.64 13.99 -12.08
C GLY A 192 12.00 13.52 -10.65
N PRO A 193 13.17 12.87 -10.51
CA PRO A 193 13.60 12.26 -9.24
C PRO A 193 13.73 13.22 -8.06
N GLY A 194 14.12 14.48 -8.34
CA GLY A 194 14.19 15.56 -7.33
C GLY A 194 12.83 16.14 -6.95
N GLY A 195 11.74 15.69 -7.57
CA GLY A 195 10.39 16.08 -7.18
C GLY A 195 10.17 15.74 -5.71
N THR A 196 10.07 16.77 -4.88
CA THR A 196 9.68 16.59 -3.47
C THR A 196 8.33 15.90 -3.49
N ALA A 197 8.15 14.90 -2.58
CA ALA A 197 6.80 14.54 -2.19
C ALA A 197 6.06 15.86 -1.97
N PRO A 198 4.84 16.03 -2.46
CA PRO A 198 4.02 17.06 -1.88
C PRO A 198 4.23 16.84 -0.38
N VAL A 199 4.76 17.86 0.31
CA VAL A 199 4.63 17.84 1.78
C VAL A 199 3.15 17.57 1.92
N PRO A 200 2.72 16.42 2.44
CA PRO A 200 1.31 16.22 2.67
C PRO A 200 0.97 17.47 3.42
N ALA A 201 -0.08 18.17 2.99
CA ALA A 201 -0.71 19.10 3.91
C ALA A 201 -0.72 18.32 5.21
N PRO A 202 -0.03 18.82 6.28
CA PRO A 202 0.23 18.01 7.44
C PRO A 202 -1.05 17.24 7.65
N VAL A 203 -0.98 15.88 7.67
CA VAL A 203 -2.15 15.08 8.00
C VAL A 203 -2.52 15.75 9.28
N GLN A 204 -3.50 16.66 9.17
CA GLN A 204 -4.05 17.26 10.36
C GLN A 204 -4.48 16.02 11.07
N ARG A 205 -3.69 15.61 12.06
CA ARG A 205 -4.16 14.59 12.99
C ARG A 205 -5.55 15.06 13.27
N PRO A 206 -6.60 14.25 12.99
CA PRO A 206 -7.94 14.71 13.22
C PRO A 206 -7.83 15.41 14.55
N LYS A 207 -8.13 16.70 14.58
CA LYS A 207 -8.18 17.41 15.87
C LYS A 207 -9.03 16.51 16.72
N ASP A 208 -8.78 16.41 18.00
CA ASP A 208 -9.63 15.57 18.87
C ASP A 208 -11.13 15.79 18.59
N GLU A 209 -11.47 16.95 18.02
CA GLU A 209 -12.78 17.35 17.50
C GLU A 209 -13.27 16.52 16.29
N ASP A 210 -12.36 15.96 15.47
CA ASP A 210 -12.68 15.18 14.27
C ASP A 210 -12.69 13.66 14.53
N MET A 211 -12.38 13.25 15.77
CA MET A 211 -12.40 11.86 16.18
C MET A 211 -13.74 11.55 16.87
N ALA A 212 -14.48 10.63 16.30
CA ALA A 212 -15.71 10.13 16.90
C ALA A 212 -15.54 8.67 17.32
N LEU A 213 -15.79 8.38 18.59
CA LEU A 213 -15.76 7.04 19.16
C LEU A 213 -17.20 6.61 19.47
N CYS A 214 -17.58 5.43 19.03
CA CYS A 214 -18.82 4.80 19.47
C CYS A 214 -18.55 4.09 20.79
N ILE A 215 -19.19 4.56 21.86
CA ILE A 215 -19.02 4.02 23.22
C ILE A 215 -20.34 3.58 23.82
N ARG A 216 -20.28 2.71 24.82
CA ARG A 216 -21.39 2.26 25.63
C ARG A 216 -20.96 2.14 27.07
N GLY A 217 -21.81 2.58 28.01
CA GLY A 217 -21.64 2.28 29.43
C GLY A 217 -21.92 0.79 29.73
N ASP A 218 -21.12 0.22 30.63
CA ASP A 218 -21.25 -1.19 31.04
C ASP A 218 -22.55 -1.50 31.81
N LYS A 219 -23.23 -0.46 32.36
CA LYS A 219 -24.44 -0.60 33.16
C LYS A 219 -25.73 -0.26 32.42
N THR A 220 -25.74 0.85 31.63
CA THR A 220 -26.96 1.33 30.97
C THR A 220 -27.20 0.67 29.62
N GLY A 221 -26.15 0.26 28.93
CA GLY A 221 -26.23 -0.27 27.58
C GLY A 221 -26.54 0.77 26.51
N GLU A 222 -26.67 2.06 26.87
CA GLU A 222 -26.93 3.15 25.94
C GLU A 222 -25.70 3.47 25.08
N TRP A 223 -25.94 3.73 23.82
CA TRP A 223 -24.88 4.04 22.88
C TRP A 223 -24.68 5.54 22.73
N TRP A 224 -23.43 5.96 22.70
CA TRP A 224 -23.01 7.35 22.59
C TRP A 224 -21.90 7.48 21.57
N VAL A 225 -21.85 8.62 20.87
CA VAL A 225 -20.65 9.06 20.14
C VAL A 225 -19.95 10.12 20.97
N THR A 226 -18.64 10.00 21.12
CA THR A 226 -17.81 10.94 21.86
C THR A 226 -16.54 11.28 21.11
N ASN A 227 -16.06 12.50 21.32
CA ASN A 227 -14.71 12.95 20.98
C ASN A 227 -13.80 13.09 22.22
N TRP A 228 -14.16 12.47 23.34
CA TRP A 228 -13.57 12.60 24.67
C TRP A 228 -13.77 13.94 25.38
N GLN A 229 -14.31 14.94 24.70
CA GLN A 229 -14.69 16.22 25.32
C GLN A 229 -16.18 16.29 25.60
N THR A 230 -16.97 15.72 24.70
CA THR A 230 -18.42 15.68 24.78
C THR A 230 -18.96 14.35 24.28
N LYS A 231 -20.19 14.02 24.62
CA LYS A 231 -20.91 12.85 24.08
C LYS A 231 -22.28 13.24 23.52
N ARG A 232 -22.73 12.49 22.51
CA ARG A 232 -24.07 12.56 21.92
C ARG A 232 -24.72 11.18 21.91
N TYR A 233 -25.97 11.12 22.37
CA TYR A 233 -26.75 9.88 22.38
C TYR A 233 -27.06 9.37 20.96
N ILE A 234 -26.96 8.06 20.76
CA ILE A 234 -27.30 7.36 19.51
C ILE A 234 -28.52 6.46 19.77
N PRO A 235 -29.70 6.85 19.25
CA PRO A 235 -30.96 6.15 19.58
C PRO A 235 -31.11 4.79 18.85
N ASN A 236 -30.44 4.60 17.73
CA ASN A 236 -30.61 3.38 16.90
C ASN A 236 -29.42 3.18 15.94
N ILE A 237 -29.43 2.02 15.27
CA ILE A 237 -28.34 1.62 14.35
C ILE A 237 -28.28 2.50 13.09
N GLU A 238 -29.40 3.08 12.66
CA GLU A 238 -29.41 3.96 11.49
C GLU A 238 -28.63 5.24 11.79
N GLU A 239 -28.88 5.85 12.95
CA GLU A 239 -28.14 7.04 13.41
C GLU A 239 -26.64 6.72 13.60
N HIS A 240 -26.31 5.55 14.14
CA HIS A 240 -24.92 5.06 14.22
C HIS A 240 -24.24 5.05 12.85
N ASN A 241 -24.90 4.46 11.85
CA ASN A 241 -24.36 4.38 10.51
C ASN A 241 -24.22 5.73 9.84
N ASN A 242 -25.17 6.65 10.07
CA ASN A 242 -25.14 8.02 9.58
C ASN A 242 -23.94 8.78 10.15
N VAL A 243 -23.73 8.72 11.46
CA VAL A 243 -22.59 9.38 12.12
C VAL A 243 -21.28 8.80 11.62
N ALA A 244 -21.17 7.48 11.51
CA ALA A 244 -19.99 6.81 10.99
C ALA A 244 -19.67 7.25 9.54
N TRP A 245 -20.70 7.32 8.69
CA TRP A 245 -20.56 7.76 7.31
C TRP A 245 -20.12 9.23 7.24
N HIS A 246 -20.80 10.14 7.94
CA HIS A 246 -20.48 11.56 7.93
C HIS A 246 -19.08 11.85 8.48
N THR A 247 -18.69 11.21 9.58
CA THR A 247 -17.35 11.37 10.15
C THR A 247 -16.27 10.97 9.14
N ARG A 248 -16.42 9.80 8.50
CA ARG A 248 -15.46 9.31 7.51
C ARG A 248 -15.46 10.14 6.22
N ALA A 249 -16.62 10.58 5.76
CA ALA A 249 -16.76 11.40 4.56
C ALA A 249 -16.06 12.76 4.69
N ASN A 250 -15.96 13.28 5.91
CA ASN A 250 -15.28 14.53 6.24
C ASN A 250 -13.81 14.32 6.66
N GLY A 251 -13.26 13.12 6.46
CA GLY A 251 -11.86 12.80 6.78
C GLY A 251 -11.58 12.53 8.25
N GLY A 252 -12.60 12.42 9.09
CA GLY A 252 -12.47 12.07 10.51
C GLY A 252 -12.36 10.57 10.75
N ILE A 253 -11.97 10.19 11.96
CA ILE A 253 -11.87 8.81 12.42
C ILE A 253 -13.13 8.46 13.22
N TYR A 254 -13.84 7.41 12.79
CA TYR A 254 -14.91 6.80 13.55
C TYR A 254 -14.46 5.41 14.03
N ALA A 255 -14.20 5.30 15.34
CA ALA A 255 -13.70 4.07 15.95
C ALA A 255 -14.82 3.32 16.69
N THR A 256 -14.80 2.00 16.55
CA THR A 256 -15.69 1.02 17.18
C THR A 256 -14.87 -0.11 17.78
N ALA A 257 -15.50 -0.98 18.55
CA ALA A 257 -14.90 -2.25 18.93
C ALA A 257 -14.66 -3.15 17.70
N ALA A 258 -13.87 -4.21 17.87
CA ALA A 258 -13.45 -5.10 16.77
C ALA A 258 -14.62 -5.79 16.04
N ASP A 259 -15.75 -5.98 16.69
CA ASP A 259 -16.98 -6.53 16.14
C ASP A 259 -17.89 -5.50 15.43
N GLY A 260 -17.43 -4.24 15.34
CA GLY A 260 -18.18 -3.12 14.79
C GLY A 260 -19.19 -2.48 15.76
N GLY A 261 -19.32 -3.02 16.98
CA GLY A 261 -20.16 -2.50 18.03
C GLY A 261 -19.48 -1.34 18.81
N PRO A 262 -20.17 -0.81 19.84
CA PRO A 262 -19.61 0.25 20.67
C PRO A 262 -18.47 -0.28 21.54
N ILE A 263 -17.48 0.56 21.80
CA ILE A 263 -16.45 0.31 22.79
C ILE A 263 -17.09 0.38 24.18
N VAL A 264 -17.04 -0.69 24.95
CA VAL A 264 -17.61 -0.74 26.30
C VAL A 264 -16.67 -0.06 27.30
N LEU A 265 -17.17 0.94 28.01
CA LEU A 265 -16.45 1.69 29.04
C LEU A 265 -17.14 1.58 30.39
N PRO A 266 -16.40 1.70 31.51
CA PRO A 266 -17.00 1.89 32.83
C PRO A 266 -18.00 3.04 32.81
N GLN A 267 -19.18 2.83 33.40
CA GLN A 267 -20.28 3.82 33.40
C GLN A 267 -19.82 5.19 33.90
N ALA A 268 -18.98 5.22 34.95
CA ALA A 268 -18.46 6.47 35.50
C ALA A 268 -17.72 7.33 34.46
N ILE A 269 -16.98 6.71 33.51
CA ILE A 269 -16.30 7.42 32.44
C ILE A 269 -17.32 8.02 31.47
N VAL A 270 -18.35 7.23 31.12
CA VAL A 270 -19.42 7.70 30.23
C VAL A 270 -20.20 8.85 30.84
N ASP A 271 -20.49 8.80 32.14
CA ASP A 271 -21.27 9.82 32.87
C ASP A 271 -20.52 11.13 33.02
N ASP A 272 -19.18 11.09 33.13
CA ASP A 272 -18.33 12.29 33.24
C ASP A 272 -18.24 13.10 31.95
N LEU A 273 -18.60 12.52 30.80
CA LEU A 273 -18.57 13.24 29.52
C LEU A 273 -19.80 14.18 29.38
N PRO A 274 -19.61 15.48 29.11
CA PRO A 274 -20.71 16.41 28.88
C PRO A 274 -21.59 15.98 27.70
N VAL A 275 -22.90 16.08 27.86
CA VAL A 275 -23.85 15.74 26.79
C VAL A 275 -24.08 16.95 25.88
N VAL A 276 -23.83 16.77 24.58
CA VAL A 276 -24.26 17.71 23.56
C VAL A 276 -25.69 17.37 23.16
N LYS A 277 -26.61 18.32 23.33
CA LYS A 277 -27.98 18.19 22.80
C LYS A 277 -27.95 18.42 21.29
N PRO A 278 -28.76 17.66 20.51
CA PRO A 278 -28.86 17.83 19.07
C PRO A 278 -29.34 19.22 18.67
#